data_0ebba0b3241ab6d8e93cbcb45f77b092
#
_entry.id   0ebba0b3241ab6d8e93cbcb45f77b092
#
_cell.length_a   1.000
_cell.length_b   1.000
_cell.length_c   1.000
_cell.angle_alpha   90.00
_cell.angle_beta   90.00
_cell.angle_gamma   90.00
#
_symmetry.space_group_name_H-M   'P 1'
#
loop_
_entity.id
_entity.type
_entity.pdbx_description
1 polymer ?
#
loop_
_entity_poly.entity_id
_entity_poly.type
_entity_poly.pdbx_seq_one_letter_code
_entity_poly.pdbx_strand_id
1 'polypeptide(L)'
;MLSEKEVFKMSEVKIAVTIAPENEISPTFLNELVKYQTSIDIIELRVDQWATPRVDDVANVIDNLYELNLNKKILVTYRTQSQGGKGDLSFDAYIKLLERIIEIDHVDMIDVEFEINRQSHYIENLINQAHKNDVEVILSYHDFQKTPPLAQLKQLYFKMHQMNPDYLKVAVMPYSKEDVLNLLSALSATVDTVPQQVIGIAMSKL
;
A
#
# COMPACT_ATOMS: atom_id res chain seq x y z
N MET A 1 12.90 -39.09 -17.74
CA MET A 1 11.51 -38.59 -17.75
C MET A 1 11.53 -37.29 -16.95
N LEU A 2 11.62 -36.16 -17.66
CA LEU A 2 11.54 -34.84 -17.04
C LEU A 2 10.05 -34.56 -16.79
N SER A 3 9.70 -34.43 -15.50
CA SER A 3 8.35 -34.12 -15.05
C SER A 3 7.99 -32.70 -15.43
N GLU A 4 6.81 -32.61 -15.94
CA GLU A 4 5.91 -31.51 -16.20
C GLU A 4 6.33 -30.11 -15.74
N LYS A 5 6.41 -29.24 -16.75
CA LYS A 5 6.40 -27.78 -16.73
C LYS A 5 5.83 -27.20 -15.43
N GLU A 6 6.68 -26.60 -14.63
CA GLU A 6 6.26 -25.49 -13.77
C GLU A 6 5.70 -24.42 -14.72
N VAL A 7 4.40 -24.42 -14.89
CA VAL A 7 3.68 -23.30 -15.49
C VAL A 7 3.93 -22.13 -14.55
N PHE A 8 4.75 -21.18 -14.98
CA PHE A 8 4.85 -19.87 -14.33
C PHE A 8 3.41 -19.34 -14.21
N LYS A 9 2.84 -19.49 -13.03
CA LYS A 9 1.56 -18.88 -12.72
C LYS A 9 1.86 -17.39 -12.59
N MET A 10 1.76 -16.65 -13.69
CA MET A 10 1.79 -15.20 -13.65
C MET A 10 0.72 -14.79 -12.64
N SER A 11 1.13 -14.15 -11.55
CA SER A 11 0.20 -13.55 -10.60
C SER A 11 -0.67 -12.58 -11.40
N GLU A 12 -1.98 -12.72 -11.25
CA GLU A 12 -2.94 -11.82 -11.91
C GLU A 12 -2.64 -10.38 -11.47
N VAL A 13 -2.47 -9.47 -12.42
CA VAL A 13 -2.22 -8.06 -12.14
C VAL A 13 -3.48 -7.47 -11.51
N LYS A 14 -3.36 -6.93 -10.32
CA LYS A 14 -4.47 -6.25 -9.61
C LYS A 14 -4.46 -4.77 -9.91
N ILE A 15 -5.64 -4.21 -10.13
CA ILE A 15 -5.85 -2.79 -10.39
C ILE A 15 -6.41 -2.15 -9.13
N ALA A 16 -5.65 -1.19 -8.57
CA ALA A 16 -6.10 -0.35 -7.46
C ALA A 16 -6.54 1.01 -7.98
N VAL A 17 -7.73 1.46 -7.58
CA VAL A 17 -8.20 2.83 -7.81
C VAL A 17 -8.10 3.62 -6.52
N THR A 18 -7.47 4.79 -6.58
CA THR A 18 -7.29 5.68 -5.43
C THR A 18 -8.41 6.71 -5.37
N ILE A 19 -9.05 6.85 -4.20
CA ILE A 19 -10.10 7.82 -3.93
C ILE A 19 -9.76 8.62 -2.66
N ALA A 20 -10.28 9.84 -2.57
CA ALA A 20 -10.07 10.71 -1.41
C ALA A 20 -11.33 11.55 -1.08
N PRO A 21 -12.52 10.94 -0.93
CA PRO A 21 -13.67 11.67 -0.41
C PRO A 21 -13.41 11.98 1.07
N GLU A 22 -13.88 13.13 1.57
CA GLU A 22 -13.77 13.44 3.00
C GLU A 22 -14.82 12.67 3.82
N ASN A 23 -16.00 13.21 4.03
CA ASN A 23 -16.99 12.60 4.92
C ASN A 23 -18.05 11.77 4.18
N GLU A 24 -18.23 12.04 2.89
CA GLU A 24 -19.24 11.39 2.06
C GLU A 24 -18.72 11.15 0.65
N ILE A 25 -19.14 10.05 0.06
CA ILE A 25 -18.89 9.77 -1.36
C ILE A 25 -20.10 10.24 -2.15
N SER A 26 -19.89 11.11 -3.15
CA SER A 26 -21.00 11.59 -3.97
C SER A 26 -21.68 10.45 -4.73
N PRO A 27 -23.01 10.47 -4.91
CA PRO A 27 -23.73 9.45 -5.69
C PRO A 27 -23.19 9.26 -7.11
N THR A 28 -22.72 10.35 -7.73
CA THR A 28 -22.10 10.29 -9.07
C THR A 28 -20.84 9.43 -9.04
N PHE A 29 -20.01 9.59 -8.02
CA PHE A 29 -18.76 8.82 -7.89
C PHE A 29 -19.05 7.35 -7.57
N LEU A 30 -20.04 7.06 -6.71
CA LEU A 30 -20.48 5.69 -6.44
C LEU A 30 -20.92 4.99 -7.74
N ASN A 31 -21.70 5.69 -8.58
CA ASN A 31 -22.12 5.15 -9.89
C ASN A 31 -20.92 4.86 -10.83
N GLU A 32 -19.88 5.70 -10.81
CA GLU A 32 -18.65 5.44 -11.60
C GLU A 32 -17.91 4.20 -11.07
N LEU A 33 -17.79 4.00 -9.74
CA LEU A 33 -17.22 2.78 -9.17
C LEU A 33 -18.00 1.53 -9.62
N VAL A 34 -19.32 1.56 -9.54
CA VAL A 34 -20.18 0.47 -10.01
C VAL A 34 -19.97 0.20 -11.49
N LYS A 35 -19.91 1.24 -12.33
CA LYS A 35 -19.71 1.13 -13.77
C LYS A 35 -18.41 0.45 -14.14
N TYR A 36 -17.32 0.72 -13.42
CA TYR A 36 -15.98 0.19 -13.70
C TYR A 36 -15.57 -0.98 -12.78
N GLN A 37 -16.50 -1.53 -12.00
CA GLN A 37 -16.21 -2.57 -11.00
C GLN A 37 -15.46 -3.78 -11.55
N THR A 38 -15.67 -4.17 -12.81
CA THR A 38 -15.00 -5.32 -13.42
C THR A 38 -13.51 -5.08 -13.69
N SER A 39 -13.08 -3.81 -13.69
CA SER A 39 -11.70 -3.39 -13.93
C SER A 39 -11.00 -2.93 -12.65
N ILE A 40 -11.62 -3.09 -11.49
CA ILE A 40 -11.08 -2.67 -10.19
C ILE A 40 -10.98 -3.90 -9.30
N ASP A 41 -9.85 -4.07 -8.61
CA ASP A 41 -9.64 -5.13 -7.61
C ASP A 41 -9.56 -4.56 -6.20
N ILE A 42 -8.99 -3.35 -6.05
CA ILE A 42 -8.75 -2.68 -4.77
C ILE A 42 -9.24 -1.24 -4.86
N ILE A 43 -9.95 -0.78 -3.83
CA ILE A 43 -10.30 0.63 -3.64
C ILE A 43 -9.40 1.19 -2.55
N GLU A 44 -8.45 2.05 -2.91
CA GLU A 44 -7.57 2.72 -1.96
C GLU A 44 -8.20 4.04 -1.49
N LEU A 45 -8.48 4.14 -0.19
CA LEU A 45 -8.99 5.35 0.47
C LEU A 45 -7.83 6.16 1.06
N ARG A 46 -7.57 7.37 0.51
CA ARG A 46 -6.50 8.29 0.94
C ARG A 46 -7.00 9.24 2.01
N VAL A 47 -6.88 8.86 3.26
CA VAL A 47 -7.35 9.67 4.41
C VAL A 47 -6.42 10.81 4.79
N ASP A 48 -5.18 10.82 4.33
CA ASP A 48 -4.25 11.95 4.48
C ASP A 48 -4.65 13.19 3.64
N GLN A 49 -5.56 13.02 2.67
CA GLN A 49 -6.08 14.13 1.88
C GLN A 49 -7.14 14.94 2.63
N TRP A 50 -7.64 14.44 3.76
CA TRP A 50 -8.65 15.09 4.59
C TRP A 50 -8.03 16.13 5.51
N ALA A 51 -8.77 17.19 5.83
CA ALA A 51 -8.29 18.25 6.72
C ALA A 51 -8.00 17.71 8.14
N THR A 52 -8.84 16.78 8.62
CA THR A 52 -8.67 16.08 9.89
C THR A 52 -9.28 14.69 9.76
N PRO A 53 -8.49 13.63 9.54
CA PRO A 53 -9.02 12.29 9.43
C PRO A 53 -9.48 11.77 10.80
N ARG A 54 -10.79 11.73 11.01
CA ARG A 54 -11.40 11.13 12.19
C ARG A 54 -11.77 9.68 11.86
N VAL A 55 -11.53 8.78 12.80
CA VAL A 55 -11.80 7.35 12.62
C VAL A 55 -13.28 7.08 12.28
N ASP A 56 -14.20 7.81 12.93
CA ASP A 56 -15.63 7.64 12.66
C ASP A 56 -16.02 8.07 11.23
N ASP A 57 -15.38 9.11 10.68
CA ASP A 57 -15.61 9.53 9.29
C ASP A 57 -15.01 8.50 8.32
N VAL A 58 -13.86 7.90 8.65
CA VAL A 58 -13.27 6.80 7.87
C VAL A 58 -14.20 5.60 7.84
N ALA A 59 -14.75 5.20 9.01
CA ALA A 59 -15.70 4.10 9.13
C ALA A 59 -16.95 4.35 8.27
N ASN A 60 -17.55 5.54 8.34
CA ASN A 60 -18.71 5.89 7.53
C ASN A 60 -18.45 5.78 6.02
N VAL A 61 -17.29 6.19 5.55
CA VAL A 61 -16.92 6.07 4.12
C VAL A 61 -16.74 4.61 3.72
N ILE A 62 -16.13 3.80 4.59
CA ILE A 62 -15.94 2.36 4.35
C ILE A 62 -17.29 1.64 4.30
N ASP A 63 -18.21 1.94 5.22
CA ASP A 63 -19.56 1.38 5.21
C ASP A 63 -20.29 1.70 3.90
N ASN A 64 -20.24 2.95 3.43
CA ASN A 64 -20.82 3.34 2.14
C ASN A 64 -20.20 2.57 0.95
N LEU A 65 -18.90 2.30 0.97
CA LEU A 65 -18.23 1.51 -0.06
C LEU A 65 -18.65 0.03 0.02
N TYR A 66 -18.77 -0.50 1.22
CA TYR A 66 -19.18 -1.88 1.46
C TYR A 66 -20.62 -2.14 1.02
N GLU A 67 -21.53 -1.20 1.29
CA GLU A 67 -22.96 -1.25 0.88
C GLU A 67 -23.13 -1.34 -0.64
N LEU A 68 -22.15 -0.89 -1.45
CA LEU A 68 -22.19 -1.08 -2.91
C LEU A 68 -22.08 -2.55 -3.33
N ASN A 69 -21.67 -3.44 -2.43
CA ASN A 69 -21.55 -4.87 -2.65
C ASN A 69 -20.71 -5.23 -3.90
N LEU A 70 -19.63 -4.48 -4.14
CA LEU A 70 -18.75 -4.64 -5.31
C LEU A 70 -17.81 -5.84 -5.18
N ASN A 71 -17.69 -6.42 -3.98
CA ASN A 71 -16.74 -7.49 -3.66
C ASN A 71 -15.29 -7.12 -4.00
N LYS A 72 -14.88 -5.91 -3.60
CA LYS A 72 -13.53 -5.35 -3.78
C LYS A 72 -12.86 -5.17 -2.44
N LYS A 73 -11.53 -5.33 -2.39
CA LYS A 73 -10.76 -5.03 -1.18
C LYS A 73 -10.72 -3.53 -0.93
N ILE A 74 -10.89 -3.12 0.31
CA ILE A 74 -10.75 -1.73 0.77
C ILE A 74 -9.40 -1.59 1.44
N LEU A 75 -8.54 -0.75 0.84
CA LEU A 75 -7.22 -0.36 1.36
C LEU A 75 -7.30 1.05 1.95
N VAL A 76 -6.93 1.22 3.20
CA VAL A 76 -6.82 2.54 3.83
C VAL A 76 -5.36 2.99 3.87
N THR A 77 -5.10 4.19 3.35
CA THR A 77 -3.76 4.79 3.27
C THR A 77 -3.75 6.18 3.92
N TYR A 78 -2.86 6.37 4.91
CA TYR A 78 -2.47 7.67 5.40
C TYR A 78 -1.02 7.95 5.00
N ARG A 79 -0.83 8.75 3.94
CA ARG A 79 0.50 9.09 3.42
C ARG A 79 1.02 10.37 4.08
N THR A 80 2.19 10.27 4.75
CA THR A 80 2.81 11.42 5.39
C THR A 80 3.46 12.37 4.39
N GLN A 81 3.67 13.62 4.80
CA GLN A 81 4.39 14.62 3.98
C GLN A 81 5.81 14.17 3.64
N SER A 82 6.49 13.46 4.55
CA SER A 82 7.84 12.95 4.32
C SER A 82 7.90 11.92 3.17
N GLN A 83 6.78 11.26 2.89
CA GLN A 83 6.65 10.31 1.79
C GLN A 83 5.67 10.79 0.69
N GLY A 84 5.53 12.11 0.53
CA GLY A 84 4.84 12.75 -0.61
C GLY A 84 3.31 12.85 -0.47
N GLY A 85 2.76 12.61 0.72
CA GLY A 85 1.36 12.83 1.03
C GLY A 85 1.07 14.22 1.60
N LYS A 86 -0.11 14.39 2.18
CA LYS A 86 -0.52 15.60 2.92
C LYS A 86 -0.53 15.39 4.43
N GLY A 87 -0.37 14.16 4.90
CA GLY A 87 -0.43 13.82 6.31
C GLY A 87 0.68 14.48 7.12
N ASP A 88 0.30 15.18 8.20
CA ASP A 88 1.19 15.93 9.09
C ASP A 88 1.18 15.39 10.53
N LEU A 89 0.58 14.25 10.77
CA LEU A 89 0.56 13.63 12.09
C LEU A 89 1.97 13.31 12.59
N SER A 90 2.18 13.49 13.88
CA SER A 90 3.37 12.92 14.55
C SER A 90 3.37 11.40 14.41
N PHE A 91 4.55 10.78 14.54
CA PHE A 91 4.66 9.32 14.43
C PHE A 91 3.73 8.58 15.39
N ASP A 92 3.65 9.03 16.65
CA ASP A 92 2.77 8.39 17.65
C ASP A 92 1.29 8.54 17.28
N ALA A 93 0.90 9.69 16.74
CA ALA A 93 -0.48 9.92 16.29
C ALA A 93 -0.80 9.10 15.02
N TYR A 94 0.16 8.95 14.12
CA TYR A 94 0.07 8.11 12.93
C TYR A 94 -0.15 6.63 13.30
N ILE A 95 0.68 6.08 14.21
CA ILE A 95 0.52 4.70 14.69
C ILE A 95 -0.85 4.52 15.33
N LYS A 96 -1.27 5.40 16.24
CA LYS A 96 -2.60 5.34 16.89
C LYS A 96 -3.76 5.43 15.90
N LEU A 97 -3.61 6.21 14.84
CA LEU A 97 -4.62 6.28 13.78
C LEU A 97 -4.75 4.92 13.09
N LEU A 98 -3.63 4.31 12.68
CA LEU A 98 -3.63 3.02 12.02
C LEU A 98 -4.13 1.88 12.93
N GLU A 99 -3.73 1.88 14.22
CA GLU A 99 -4.25 0.92 15.21
C GLU A 99 -5.79 0.95 15.27
N ARG A 100 -6.40 2.14 15.23
CA ARG A 100 -7.85 2.28 15.23
C ARG A 100 -8.51 1.98 13.89
N ILE A 101 -7.82 2.24 12.77
CA ILE A 101 -8.31 1.87 11.44
C ILE A 101 -8.39 0.35 11.27
N ILE A 102 -7.43 -0.39 11.82
CA ILE A 102 -7.42 -1.86 11.83
C ILE A 102 -8.68 -2.45 12.51
N GLU A 103 -9.27 -1.72 13.45
CA GLU A 103 -10.46 -2.15 14.20
C GLU A 103 -11.78 -1.80 13.50
N ILE A 104 -11.74 -1.08 12.36
CA ILE A 104 -12.94 -0.74 11.60
C ILE A 104 -13.38 -1.97 10.78
N ASP A 105 -14.65 -2.31 10.85
CA ASP A 105 -15.25 -3.37 10.03
C ASP A 105 -15.05 -3.08 8.53
N HIS A 106 -14.84 -4.13 7.74
CA HIS A 106 -14.68 -4.06 6.28
C HIS A 106 -13.40 -3.39 5.77
N VAL A 107 -12.43 -3.10 6.63
CA VAL A 107 -11.05 -2.78 6.21
C VAL A 107 -10.35 -4.09 5.87
N ASP A 108 -9.98 -4.27 4.59
CA ASP A 108 -9.25 -5.45 4.14
C ASP A 108 -7.74 -5.26 4.19
N MET A 109 -7.27 -4.02 4.00
CA MET A 109 -5.85 -3.71 3.86
C MET A 109 -5.52 -2.33 4.46
N ILE A 110 -4.29 -2.19 4.96
CA ILE A 110 -3.71 -0.90 5.34
C ILE A 110 -2.34 -0.69 4.67
N ASP A 111 -2.01 0.58 4.38
CA ASP A 111 -0.65 0.96 3.98
C ASP A 111 0.11 1.51 5.19
N VAL A 112 1.23 0.88 5.52
CA VAL A 112 2.13 1.28 6.61
C VAL A 112 3.44 1.78 6.03
N GLU A 113 3.87 2.98 6.41
CA GLU A 113 5.12 3.55 5.92
C GLU A 113 6.33 2.95 6.61
N PHE A 114 7.30 2.50 5.79
CA PHE A 114 8.60 2.09 6.26
C PHE A 114 9.56 3.27 6.31
N GLU A 115 10.22 3.46 7.45
CA GLU A 115 11.29 4.44 7.64
C GLU A 115 12.57 3.74 8.09
N ILE A 116 13.65 3.92 7.31
CA ILE A 116 14.94 3.21 7.48
C ILE A 116 15.56 3.40 8.87
N ASN A 117 15.32 4.54 9.50
CA ASN A 117 15.96 4.96 10.75
C ASN A 117 15.03 4.99 11.96
N ARG A 118 13.78 4.55 11.82
CA ARG A 118 12.82 4.51 12.95
C ARG A 118 12.75 3.15 13.62
N GLN A 119 12.24 3.16 14.84
CA GLN A 119 12.11 1.97 15.68
C GLN A 119 11.20 0.95 15.02
N SER A 120 11.77 -0.11 14.49
CA SER A 120 11.06 -1.18 13.75
C SER A 120 9.97 -1.86 14.56
N HIS A 121 10.14 -1.95 15.89
CA HIS A 121 9.20 -2.68 16.76
C HIS A 121 7.75 -2.10 16.77
N TYR A 122 7.57 -0.78 16.57
CA TYR A 122 6.20 -0.21 16.46
C TYR A 122 5.51 -0.67 15.19
N ILE A 123 6.26 -0.71 14.07
CA ILE A 123 5.75 -1.17 12.78
C ILE A 123 5.46 -2.67 12.84
N GLU A 124 6.37 -3.47 13.42
CA GLU A 124 6.18 -4.91 13.61
C GLU A 124 4.94 -5.22 14.47
N ASN A 125 4.73 -4.45 15.57
CA ASN A 125 3.55 -4.59 16.41
C ASN A 125 2.27 -4.26 15.65
N LEU A 126 2.28 -3.19 14.84
CA LEU A 126 1.13 -2.77 14.02
C LEU A 126 0.79 -3.84 12.98
N ILE A 127 1.79 -4.40 12.29
CA ILE A 127 1.60 -5.52 11.34
C ILE A 127 0.99 -6.73 12.06
N ASN A 128 1.51 -7.10 13.23
CA ASN A 128 0.97 -8.20 14.01
C ASN A 128 -0.47 -7.95 14.48
N GLN A 129 -0.83 -6.71 14.80
CA GLN A 129 -2.21 -6.33 15.15
C GLN A 129 -3.12 -6.42 13.93
N ALA A 130 -2.69 -5.94 12.77
CA ALA A 130 -3.43 -6.05 11.52
C ALA A 130 -3.73 -7.52 11.19
N HIS A 131 -2.73 -8.39 11.23
CA HIS A 131 -2.91 -9.82 10.96
C HIS A 131 -3.86 -10.51 11.95
N LYS A 132 -3.90 -10.09 13.23
CA LYS A 132 -4.86 -10.62 14.21
C LYS A 132 -6.31 -10.22 13.92
N ASN A 133 -6.50 -9.17 13.15
CA ASN A 133 -7.81 -8.67 12.70
C ASN A 133 -8.11 -9.03 11.24
N ASP A 134 -7.36 -9.98 10.65
CA ASP A 134 -7.48 -10.41 9.24
C ASP A 134 -7.28 -9.27 8.23
N VAL A 135 -6.51 -8.24 8.59
CA VAL A 135 -6.17 -7.09 7.74
C VAL A 135 -4.79 -7.28 7.12
N GLU A 136 -4.70 -7.26 5.79
CA GLU A 136 -3.44 -7.34 5.05
C GLU A 136 -2.65 -6.01 5.14
N VAL A 137 -1.32 -6.10 5.12
CA VAL A 137 -0.46 -4.93 5.24
C VAL A 137 0.40 -4.73 4.00
N ILE A 138 0.29 -3.54 3.39
CA ILE A 138 1.27 -3.03 2.44
C ILE A 138 2.31 -2.24 3.23
N LEU A 139 3.53 -2.78 3.35
CA LEU A 139 4.65 -2.00 3.89
C LEU A 139 5.26 -1.21 2.74
N SER A 140 5.25 0.13 2.83
CA SER A 140 5.58 1.01 1.71
C SER A 140 6.70 1.99 2.02
N TYR A 141 7.54 2.26 1.01
CA TYR A 141 8.58 3.29 1.05
C TYR A 141 8.50 4.16 -0.20
N HIS A 142 8.60 5.48 -0.02
CA HIS A 142 8.56 6.44 -1.12
C HIS A 142 9.75 7.40 -1.03
N ASP A 143 10.48 7.57 -2.15
CA ASP A 143 11.54 8.57 -2.30
C ASP A 143 11.24 9.43 -3.54
N PHE A 144 10.75 10.65 -3.31
CA PHE A 144 10.42 11.60 -4.36
C PHE A 144 11.65 12.37 -4.87
N GLN A 145 12.83 12.15 -4.29
CA GLN A 145 14.05 12.88 -4.61
C GLN A 145 14.99 12.11 -5.53
N LYS A 146 14.96 10.78 -5.50
CA LYS A 146 15.89 9.95 -6.25
C LYS A 146 15.45 8.49 -6.32
N THR A 147 16.17 7.74 -7.16
CA THR A 147 16.21 6.27 -7.12
C THR A 147 17.50 5.83 -6.43
N PRO A 148 17.42 5.12 -5.29
CA PRO A 148 18.62 4.56 -4.66
C PRO A 148 19.35 3.56 -5.57
N PRO A 149 20.68 3.39 -5.44
CA PRO A 149 21.43 2.37 -6.16
C PRO A 149 20.86 0.95 -5.94
N LEU A 150 21.05 0.06 -6.91
CA LEU A 150 20.54 -1.32 -6.90
C LEU A 150 20.78 -2.06 -5.57
N ALA A 151 21.99 -1.96 -5.03
CA ALA A 151 22.32 -2.63 -3.76
C ALA A 151 21.49 -2.11 -2.58
N GLN A 152 21.20 -0.80 -2.54
CA GLN A 152 20.39 -0.18 -1.50
C GLN A 152 18.90 -0.54 -1.67
N LEU A 153 18.38 -0.61 -2.90
CA LEU A 153 17.01 -1.06 -3.19
C LEU A 153 16.80 -2.51 -2.72
N LYS A 154 17.75 -3.41 -3.03
CA LYS A 154 17.70 -4.80 -2.54
C LYS A 154 17.74 -4.87 -1.01
N GLN A 155 18.60 -4.09 -0.36
CA GLN A 155 18.69 -4.03 1.09
C GLN A 155 17.39 -3.47 1.71
N LEU A 156 16.75 -2.49 1.05
CA LEU A 156 15.48 -1.90 1.48
C LEU A 156 14.38 -2.97 1.49
N TYR A 157 14.16 -3.66 0.37
CA TYR A 157 13.18 -4.75 0.28
C TYR A 157 13.45 -5.85 1.32
N PHE A 158 14.72 -6.21 1.53
CA PHE A 158 15.11 -7.22 2.51
C PHE A 158 14.76 -6.78 3.95
N LYS A 159 15.01 -5.52 4.32
CA LYS A 159 14.63 -4.99 5.64
C LYS A 159 13.12 -4.97 5.82
N MET A 160 12.38 -4.60 4.79
CA MET A 160 10.91 -4.60 4.81
C MET A 160 10.37 -6.03 4.93
N HIS A 161 10.93 -7.00 4.20
CA HIS A 161 10.59 -8.42 4.30
C HIS A 161 10.72 -8.95 5.72
N GLN A 162 11.76 -8.56 6.47
CA GLN A 162 11.98 -9.03 7.84
C GLN A 162 10.86 -8.65 8.82
N MET A 163 10.03 -7.65 8.50
CA MET A 163 8.87 -7.23 9.30
C MET A 163 7.61 -8.05 9.02
N ASN A 164 7.67 -8.97 8.06
CA ASN A 164 6.59 -9.90 7.70
C ASN A 164 5.25 -9.24 7.30
N PRO A 165 5.21 -8.19 6.45
CA PRO A 165 3.97 -7.70 5.84
C PRO A 165 3.51 -8.66 4.74
N ASP A 166 2.35 -8.36 4.10
CA ASP A 166 1.83 -9.12 2.95
C ASP A 166 2.39 -8.58 1.62
N TYR A 167 2.63 -7.27 1.55
CA TYR A 167 3.15 -6.59 0.37
C TYR A 167 4.35 -5.72 0.71
N LEU A 168 5.35 -5.71 -0.19
CA LEU A 168 6.52 -4.84 -0.14
C LEU A 168 6.41 -3.82 -1.28
N LYS A 169 6.22 -2.54 -0.96
CA LYS A 169 6.02 -1.48 -1.97
C LYS A 169 7.14 -0.45 -1.90
N VAL A 170 7.84 -0.26 -3.00
CA VAL A 170 8.87 0.78 -3.13
C VAL A 170 8.55 1.66 -4.33
N ALA A 171 8.38 2.96 -4.08
CA ALA A 171 8.14 3.97 -5.10
C ALA A 171 9.29 4.99 -5.08
N VAL A 172 9.94 5.20 -6.23
CA VAL A 172 11.13 6.05 -6.32
C VAL A 172 11.07 6.98 -7.54
N MET A 173 11.79 8.09 -7.47
CA MET A 173 11.88 9.06 -8.56
C MET A 173 13.09 8.77 -9.44
N PRO A 174 12.90 8.22 -10.66
CA PRO A 174 13.99 8.03 -11.61
C PRO A 174 14.27 9.32 -12.38
N TYR A 175 15.55 9.58 -12.65
CA TYR A 175 16.03 10.64 -13.53
C TYR A 175 16.71 10.09 -14.79
N SER A 176 16.88 8.77 -14.86
CA SER A 176 17.49 8.09 -16.01
C SER A 176 16.84 6.74 -16.26
N LYS A 177 17.03 6.19 -17.46
CA LYS A 177 16.64 4.81 -17.77
C LYS A 177 17.36 3.78 -16.89
N GLU A 178 18.58 4.08 -16.47
CA GLU A 178 19.35 3.23 -15.56
C GLU A 178 18.67 3.13 -14.19
N ASP A 179 18.10 4.23 -13.68
CA ASP A 179 17.33 4.22 -12.43
C ASP A 179 16.12 3.27 -12.52
N VAL A 180 15.40 3.29 -13.65
CA VAL A 180 14.29 2.37 -13.90
C VAL A 180 14.77 0.92 -13.93
N LEU A 181 15.88 0.64 -14.63
CA LEU A 181 16.47 -0.69 -14.70
C LEU A 181 16.96 -1.18 -13.34
N ASN A 182 17.51 -0.30 -12.50
CA ASN A 182 17.91 -0.61 -11.13
C ASN A 182 16.72 -1.02 -10.28
N LEU A 183 15.59 -0.30 -10.35
CA LEU A 183 14.36 -0.67 -9.66
C LEU A 183 13.84 -2.02 -10.14
N LEU A 184 13.73 -2.23 -11.46
CA LEU A 184 13.25 -3.50 -12.03
C LEU A 184 14.16 -4.68 -11.64
N SER A 185 15.48 -4.47 -11.63
CA SER A 185 16.44 -5.50 -11.21
C SER A 185 16.32 -5.84 -9.73
N ALA A 186 16.07 -4.84 -8.87
CA ALA A 186 15.83 -5.07 -7.45
C ALA A 186 14.53 -5.83 -7.23
N LEU A 187 13.45 -5.43 -7.92
CA LEU A 187 12.14 -6.07 -7.85
C LEU A 187 12.23 -7.54 -8.29
N SER A 188 12.81 -7.82 -9.47
CA SER A 188 12.99 -9.19 -9.97
C SER A 188 13.74 -10.08 -8.99
N ALA A 189 14.88 -9.58 -8.46
CA ALA A 189 15.66 -10.34 -7.48
C ALA A 189 14.91 -10.58 -6.16
N THR A 190 13.99 -9.67 -5.77
CA THR A 190 13.21 -9.79 -4.53
C THR A 190 12.08 -10.81 -4.70
N VAL A 191 11.34 -10.74 -5.81
CA VAL A 191 10.23 -11.68 -6.11
C VAL A 191 10.68 -13.15 -6.04
N ASP A 192 11.91 -13.44 -6.46
CA ASP A 192 12.46 -14.80 -6.42
C ASP A 192 12.87 -15.28 -5.01
N THR A 193 12.90 -14.38 -4.03
CA THR A 193 13.51 -14.68 -2.71
C THR A 193 12.57 -14.51 -1.52
N VAL A 194 11.43 -13.82 -1.68
CA VAL A 194 10.49 -13.56 -0.58
C VAL A 194 9.09 -14.08 -0.92
N PRO A 195 8.29 -14.48 0.08
CA PRO A 195 6.91 -14.94 -0.14
C PRO A 195 5.92 -13.81 -0.37
N GLN A 196 6.26 -12.56 0.01
CA GLN A 196 5.39 -11.39 -0.12
C GLN A 196 5.17 -10.98 -1.57
N GLN A 197 4.06 -10.32 -1.82
CA GLN A 197 3.85 -9.61 -3.09
C GLN A 197 4.76 -8.39 -3.17
N VAL A 198 5.45 -8.20 -4.30
CA VAL A 198 6.44 -7.11 -4.45
C VAL A 198 5.96 -6.09 -5.46
N ILE A 199 5.98 -4.81 -5.08
CA ILE A 199 5.53 -3.67 -5.88
C ILE A 199 6.70 -2.70 -6.06
N GLY A 200 7.01 -2.36 -7.32
CA GLY A 200 8.01 -1.34 -7.67
C GLY A 200 7.38 -0.27 -8.57
N ILE A 201 7.49 1.00 -8.18
CA ILE A 201 6.93 2.14 -8.92
C ILE A 201 8.04 3.12 -9.27
N ALA A 202 8.26 3.34 -10.58
CA ALA A 202 9.06 4.42 -11.10
C ALA A 202 8.16 5.64 -11.35
N MET A 203 8.27 6.70 -10.53
CA MET A 203 7.33 7.82 -10.48
C MET A 203 7.56 8.89 -11.57
N SER A 204 8.11 8.53 -12.73
CA SER A 204 8.38 9.44 -13.82
C SER A 204 7.88 8.89 -15.16
N LYS A 205 7.77 9.80 -16.15
CA LYS A 205 7.43 9.48 -17.54
C LYS A 205 8.68 9.33 -18.42
N LEU A 206 9.73 8.69 -17.92
CA LEU A 206 10.97 8.43 -18.66
C LEU A 206 10.76 7.39 -19.76
#